data_5cf8e25193d5fbe75ea89d2c583f94c2
#
_entry.id   5cf8e25193d5fbe75ea89d2c583f94c2
#
_cell.length_a   1.000
_cell.length_b   1.000
_cell.length_c   1.000
_cell.angle_alpha   90.00
_cell.angle_beta   90.00
_cell.angle_gamma   90.00
#
_symmetry.space_group_name_H-M   'P 1'
#
loop_
_entity.id
_entity.type
_entity.pdbx_description
1 polymer ?
#
loop_
_entity_poly.entity_id
_entity_poly.type
_entity_poly.pdbx_seq_one_letter_code
_entity_poly.pdbx_strand_id
1 'polypeptide(L)'
;MGIPDHLTCLLRNLYTGQEATVRTGHGTDWLQLGKGVCQGCILSSCLFNLYAEYIMRKTGLEEAQAGIKISRRNINKFRYADDTTFMEESKELKSLLMKVKDESEKIGLKLNIQKTKIMASGLITSWQIDGETMETVRIFMGSKITTDGCNHGCNHEIKRHLAAWKKSYDQPR
;
A
#
# COMPACT_ATOMS: atom_id res chain seq x y z
N MET A 1 1.21 3.36 21.13
CA MET A 1 0.43 4.22 20.23
C MET A 1 -0.48 5.20 20.97
N GLY A 2 -0.49 5.18 22.30
CA GLY A 2 -1.26 6.14 23.12
C GLY A 2 -2.79 6.06 23.00
N ILE A 3 -3.31 4.92 22.58
CA ILE A 3 -4.77 4.70 22.51
C ILE A 3 -5.25 4.44 23.94
N PRO A 4 -6.25 5.18 24.43
CA PRO A 4 -6.81 4.98 25.78
C PRO A 4 -7.38 3.56 25.96
N ASP A 5 -7.20 3.01 27.17
CA ASP A 5 -7.59 1.63 27.48
C ASP A 5 -9.08 1.37 27.30
N HIS A 6 -9.93 2.36 27.62
CA HIS A 6 -11.38 2.23 27.44
C HIS A 6 -11.78 2.04 25.97
N LEU A 7 -11.09 2.73 25.02
CA LEU A 7 -11.32 2.54 23.58
C LEU A 7 -10.82 1.17 23.12
N THR A 8 -9.69 0.70 23.63
CA THR A 8 -9.18 -0.63 23.35
C THR A 8 -10.16 -1.72 23.85
N CYS A 9 -10.74 -1.52 25.02
CA CYS A 9 -11.75 -2.42 25.58
C CYS A 9 -13.02 -2.44 24.72
N LEU A 10 -13.52 -1.28 24.32
CA LEU A 10 -14.69 -1.17 23.43
C LEU A 10 -14.47 -1.87 22.10
N LEU A 11 -13.30 -1.64 21.46
CA LEU A 11 -12.94 -2.32 20.21
C LEU A 11 -12.86 -3.83 20.38
N ARG A 12 -12.25 -4.31 21.47
CA ARG A 12 -12.17 -5.73 21.75
C ARG A 12 -13.57 -6.34 21.88
N ASN A 13 -14.46 -5.71 22.63
CA ASN A 13 -15.85 -6.18 22.80
C ASN A 13 -16.61 -6.16 21.48
N LEU A 14 -16.37 -5.15 20.62
CA LEU A 14 -17.01 -5.05 19.32
C LEU A 14 -16.61 -6.19 18.37
N TYR A 15 -15.35 -6.63 18.44
CA TYR A 15 -14.81 -7.67 17.53
C TYR A 15 -14.80 -9.07 18.13
N THR A 16 -15.10 -9.24 19.42
CA THR A 16 -15.16 -10.56 20.06
C THR A 16 -16.48 -11.25 19.73
N GLY A 17 -16.40 -12.49 19.26
CA GLY A 17 -17.57 -13.34 19.02
C GLY A 17 -18.41 -12.89 17.82
N GLN A 18 -17.84 -12.16 16.87
CA GLN A 18 -18.57 -11.79 15.65
C GLN A 18 -18.81 -13.02 14.78
N GLU A 19 -20.01 -13.11 14.24
CA GLU A 19 -20.45 -14.14 13.30
C GLU A 19 -20.91 -13.48 12.01
N ALA A 20 -20.68 -14.15 10.88
CA ALA A 20 -21.19 -13.75 9.59
C ALA A 20 -22.12 -14.82 9.05
N THR A 21 -23.16 -14.40 8.33
CA THR A 21 -24.05 -15.30 7.63
C THR A 21 -23.83 -15.24 6.13
N VAL A 22 -23.73 -16.40 5.51
CA VAL A 22 -23.69 -16.51 4.04
C VAL A 22 -24.98 -17.16 3.60
N ARG A 23 -25.76 -16.44 2.80
CA ARG A 23 -27.01 -16.95 2.23
C ARG A 23 -26.67 -17.62 0.89
N THR A 24 -26.81 -18.93 0.85
CA THR A 24 -26.67 -19.74 -0.36
C THR A 24 -28.04 -20.17 -0.86
N GLY A 25 -28.13 -20.65 -2.11
CA GLY A 25 -29.38 -21.20 -2.65
C GLY A 25 -29.91 -22.44 -1.88
N HIS A 26 -29.09 -23.04 -1.02
CA HIS A 26 -29.40 -24.25 -0.25
C HIS A 26 -29.64 -23.99 1.25
N GLY A 27 -29.44 -22.74 1.73
CA GLY A 27 -29.61 -22.39 3.14
C GLY A 27 -28.79 -21.18 3.59
N THR A 28 -28.77 -20.99 4.90
CA THR A 28 -27.96 -19.94 5.54
C THR A 28 -26.93 -20.62 6.42
N ASP A 29 -25.67 -20.39 6.12
CA ASP A 29 -24.54 -20.90 6.90
C ASP A 29 -23.99 -19.80 7.81
N TRP A 30 -23.66 -20.16 9.05
CA TRP A 30 -23.05 -19.28 10.03
C TRP A 30 -21.55 -19.54 10.11
N LEU A 31 -20.76 -18.48 10.02
CA LEU A 31 -19.31 -18.53 10.08
C LEU A 31 -18.81 -17.63 11.20
N GLN A 32 -17.99 -18.17 12.09
CA GLN A 32 -17.31 -17.36 13.09
C GLN A 32 -16.16 -16.57 12.46
N LEU A 33 -16.14 -15.27 12.70
CA LEU A 33 -15.09 -14.38 12.24
C LEU A 33 -13.93 -14.40 13.24
N GLY A 34 -12.82 -14.99 12.85
CA GLY A 34 -11.66 -15.13 13.73
C GLY A 34 -10.69 -13.94 13.66
N LYS A 35 -10.50 -13.35 12.50
CA LYS A 35 -9.54 -12.24 12.26
C LYS A 35 -10.01 -11.35 11.14
N GLY A 36 -9.62 -10.07 11.21
CA GLY A 36 -9.88 -9.09 10.16
C GLY A 36 -10.80 -7.97 10.61
N VAL A 37 -11.15 -7.11 9.67
CA VAL A 37 -12.07 -5.99 9.86
C VAL A 37 -13.22 -6.09 8.86
N CYS A 38 -14.40 -5.63 9.23
CA CYS A 38 -15.59 -5.73 8.40
C CYS A 38 -15.49 -4.82 7.17
N GLN A 39 -15.72 -5.36 5.97
CA GLN A 39 -15.80 -4.57 4.75
C GLN A 39 -17.03 -3.64 4.82
N GLY A 40 -16.84 -2.37 4.40
CA GLY A 40 -17.89 -1.35 4.43
C GLY A 40 -18.12 -0.66 5.79
N CYS A 41 -17.43 -1.07 6.84
CA CYS A 41 -17.47 -0.38 8.11
C CYS A 41 -16.50 0.82 8.12
N ILE A 42 -16.96 1.98 8.54
CA ILE A 42 -16.13 3.22 8.64
C ILE A 42 -14.93 3.01 9.57
N LEU A 43 -15.12 2.26 10.65
CA LEU A 43 -14.07 1.98 11.63
C LEU A 43 -12.94 1.12 11.06
N SER A 44 -13.24 0.27 10.09
CA SER A 44 -12.27 -0.66 9.49
C SER A 44 -11.08 0.03 8.83
N SER A 45 -11.33 1.12 8.11
CA SER A 45 -10.27 1.92 7.48
C SER A 45 -9.37 2.60 8.53
N CYS A 46 -9.97 3.10 9.62
CA CYS A 46 -9.21 3.69 10.72
C CYS A 46 -8.32 2.65 11.43
N LEU A 47 -8.87 1.47 11.70
CA LEU A 47 -8.13 0.37 12.34
C LEU A 47 -7.00 -0.13 11.44
N PHE A 48 -7.26 -0.28 10.14
CA PHE A 48 -6.22 -0.66 9.20
C PHE A 48 -5.10 0.38 9.13
N ASN A 49 -5.43 1.67 9.11
CA ASN A 49 -4.43 2.74 9.14
C ASN A 49 -3.58 2.73 10.40
N LEU A 50 -4.19 2.52 11.59
CA LEU A 50 -3.45 2.37 12.85
C LEU A 50 -2.51 1.17 12.81
N TYR A 51 -2.97 0.08 12.25
CA TYR A 51 -2.21 -1.15 12.10
C TYR A 51 -1.01 -0.99 11.16
N ALA A 52 -1.23 -0.40 10.00
CA ALA A 52 -0.17 -0.08 9.06
C ALA A 52 0.85 0.90 9.66
N GLU A 53 0.39 1.90 10.42
CA GLU A 53 1.28 2.84 11.12
C GLU A 53 2.13 2.14 12.18
N TYR A 54 1.57 1.18 12.91
CA TYR A 54 2.31 0.38 13.88
C TYR A 54 3.47 -0.38 13.20
N ILE A 55 3.22 -1.01 12.04
CA ILE A 55 4.25 -1.70 11.27
C ILE A 55 5.36 -0.72 10.87
N MET A 56 4.98 0.43 10.32
CA MET A 56 5.94 1.43 9.84
C MET A 56 6.85 1.96 10.96
N ARG A 57 6.30 2.17 12.16
CA ARG A 57 7.10 2.57 13.34
C ARG A 57 8.07 1.48 13.76
N LYS A 58 7.65 0.22 13.72
CA LYS A 58 8.51 -0.93 14.07
C LYS A 58 9.67 -1.12 13.11
N THR A 59 9.53 -0.71 11.86
CA THR A 59 10.61 -0.80 10.86
C THR A 59 11.63 0.34 10.96
N GLY A 60 11.42 1.33 11.83
CA GLY A 60 12.33 2.47 12.03
C GLY A 60 12.32 3.47 10.87
N LEU A 61 11.31 3.44 10.02
CA LEU A 61 11.18 4.31 8.85
C LEU A 61 11.04 5.81 9.18
N GLU A 62 10.62 6.13 10.39
CA GLU A 62 10.45 7.52 10.81
C GLU A 62 11.79 8.19 11.20
N GLU A 63 12.76 7.39 11.63
CA GLU A 63 14.07 7.85 12.08
C GLU A 63 15.13 7.90 10.97
N ALA A 64 14.85 7.24 9.84
CA ALA A 64 15.78 7.16 8.74
C ALA A 64 15.84 8.50 8.00
N GLN A 65 17.05 9.04 7.80
CA GLN A 65 17.33 10.11 6.82
C GLN A 65 17.14 9.61 5.37
N ALA A 66 16.64 8.42 5.23
CA ALA A 66 16.33 7.69 4.03
C ALA A 66 15.19 8.35 3.23
N GLY A 67 15.24 8.30 1.92
CA GLY A 67 14.22 8.82 1.02
C GLY A 67 14.71 9.81 -0.02
N ILE A 68 13.79 10.25 -0.84
CA ILE A 68 14.06 11.21 -1.92
C ILE A 68 13.75 12.63 -1.45
N LYS A 69 14.68 13.56 -1.65
CA LYS A 69 14.48 14.98 -1.32
C LYS A 69 13.66 15.67 -2.40
N ILE A 70 12.44 16.05 -2.06
CA ILE A 70 11.57 16.86 -2.92
C ILE A 70 11.29 18.19 -2.22
N SER A 71 11.65 19.31 -2.83
CA SER A 71 11.46 20.66 -2.27
C SER A 71 11.89 20.80 -0.81
N ARG A 72 13.10 20.35 -0.46
CA ARG A 72 13.69 20.36 0.88
C ARG A 72 13.01 19.44 1.91
N ARG A 73 12.02 18.65 1.51
CA ARG A 73 11.41 17.62 2.35
C ARG A 73 11.93 16.27 1.95
N ASN A 74 12.25 15.45 2.95
CA ASN A 74 12.62 14.06 2.73
C ASN A 74 11.34 13.23 2.66
N ILE A 75 11.11 12.57 1.53
CA ILE A 75 9.93 11.72 1.31
C ILE A 75 10.43 10.29 1.10
N ASN A 76 10.11 9.42 2.02
CA ASN A 76 10.53 8.02 2.01
C ASN A 76 9.38 7.04 1.79
N LYS A 77 8.14 7.48 2.02
CA LYS A 77 6.96 6.65 1.85
C LYS A 77 5.74 7.44 1.38
N PHE A 78 4.94 6.82 0.53
CA PHE A 78 3.55 7.21 0.27
C PHE A 78 2.62 6.06 0.62
N ARG A 79 1.47 6.38 1.15
CA ARG A 79 0.45 5.41 1.47
C ARG A 79 -0.92 5.85 0.99
N TYR A 80 -1.60 4.94 0.30
CA TYR A 80 -2.98 5.13 -0.13
C TYR A 80 -3.75 3.83 0.18
N ALA A 81 -4.62 3.88 1.19
CA ALA A 81 -5.33 2.71 1.71
C ALA A 81 -4.34 1.58 2.09
N ASP A 82 -4.43 0.44 1.43
CA ASP A 82 -3.56 -0.72 1.58
C ASP A 82 -2.29 -0.66 0.71
N ASP A 83 -2.27 0.21 -0.30
CA ASP A 83 -1.10 0.40 -1.13
C ASP A 83 -0.05 1.27 -0.44
N THR A 84 1.17 0.77 -0.36
CA THR A 84 2.30 1.50 0.21
C THR A 84 3.45 1.55 -0.80
N THR A 85 3.98 2.75 -1.03
CA THR A 85 5.13 2.97 -1.88
C THR A 85 6.30 3.45 -1.03
N PHE A 86 7.44 2.79 -1.16
CA PHE A 86 8.69 3.19 -0.54
C PHE A 86 9.61 3.82 -1.59
N MET A 87 10.35 4.84 -1.16
CA MET A 87 11.32 5.54 -2.01
C MET A 87 12.66 5.57 -1.31
N GLU A 88 13.65 4.92 -1.90
CA GLU A 88 14.98 4.79 -1.31
C GLU A 88 16.01 4.38 -2.37
N GLU A 89 17.28 4.45 -2.03
CA GLU A 89 18.32 3.83 -2.82
C GLU A 89 18.18 2.29 -2.83
N SER A 90 18.61 1.64 -3.91
CA SER A 90 18.25 0.24 -4.19
C SER A 90 18.64 -0.76 -3.10
N LYS A 91 19.79 -0.57 -2.44
CA LYS A 91 20.26 -1.48 -1.37
C LYS A 91 19.45 -1.33 -0.10
N GLU A 92 19.17 -0.10 0.28
CA GLU A 92 18.41 0.25 1.48
C GLU A 92 16.95 -0.12 1.31
N LEU A 93 16.39 0.08 0.12
CA LEU A 93 15.02 -0.29 -0.22
C LEU A 93 14.76 -1.79 -0.03
N LYS A 94 15.71 -2.66 -0.42
CA LYS A 94 15.55 -4.11 -0.22
C LYS A 94 15.55 -4.47 1.26
N SER A 95 16.47 -3.92 2.04
CA SER A 95 16.53 -4.14 3.49
C SER A 95 15.25 -3.67 4.19
N LEU A 96 14.74 -2.51 3.78
CA LEU A 96 13.52 -1.94 4.29
C LEU A 96 12.31 -2.82 3.99
N LEU A 97 12.18 -3.26 2.73
CA LEU A 97 11.06 -4.09 2.30
C LEU A 97 11.04 -5.44 3.04
N MET A 98 12.22 -6.03 3.29
CA MET A 98 12.34 -7.25 4.10
C MET A 98 11.90 -7.01 5.54
N LYS A 99 12.31 -5.91 6.17
CA LYS A 99 11.83 -5.55 7.53
C LYS A 99 10.32 -5.36 7.58
N VAL A 100 9.75 -4.66 6.61
CA VAL A 100 8.29 -4.48 6.53
C VAL A 100 7.58 -5.81 6.37
N LYS A 101 8.10 -6.70 5.52
CA LYS A 101 7.58 -8.05 5.34
C LYS A 101 7.58 -8.82 6.65
N ASP A 102 8.73 -8.89 7.32
CA ASP A 102 8.89 -9.62 8.59
C ASP A 102 7.95 -9.10 9.69
N GLU A 103 7.86 -7.79 9.85
CA GLU A 103 6.97 -7.18 10.85
C GLU A 103 5.48 -7.38 10.49
N SER A 104 5.14 -7.37 9.20
CA SER A 104 3.78 -7.64 8.74
C SER A 104 3.37 -9.10 8.97
N GLU A 105 4.27 -10.04 8.72
CA GLU A 105 4.01 -11.47 8.90
C GLU A 105 3.80 -11.84 10.38
N LYS A 106 4.55 -11.22 11.31
CA LYS A 106 4.35 -11.42 12.77
C LYS A 106 2.94 -11.12 13.23
N ILE A 107 2.24 -10.26 12.54
CA ILE A 107 0.90 -9.83 12.88
C ILE A 107 -0.17 -10.34 11.90
N GLY A 108 0.22 -11.27 11.03
CA GLY A 108 -0.69 -12.01 10.15
C GLY A 108 -1.01 -11.35 8.82
N LEU A 109 -0.31 -10.28 8.44
CA LEU A 109 -0.39 -9.71 7.09
C LEU A 109 0.76 -10.23 6.22
N LYS A 110 0.42 -10.70 5.03
CA LYS A 110 1.42 -11.16 4.05
C LYS A 110 1.58 -10.14 2.95
N LEU A 111 2.83 -9.83 2.61
CA LEU A 111 3.16 -9.04 1.45
C LEU A 111 2.75 -9.81 0.19
N ASN A 112 1.99 -9.16 -0.69
CA ASN A 112 1.66 -9.76 -1.98
C ASN A 112 2.76 -9.44 -3.00
N ILE A 113 3.74 -10.35 -3.14
CA ILE A 113 4.90 -10.17 -4.00
C ILE A 113 4.49 -10.00 -5.47
N GLN A 114 3.50 -10.74 -5.94
CA GLN A 114 3.02 -10.66 -7.32
C GLN A 114 2.40 -9.30 -7.69
N LYS A 115 1.78 -8.62 -6.71
CA LYS A 115 1.24 -7.27 -6.88
C LYS A 115 2.28 -6.19 -6.59
N THR A 116 3.34 -6.51 -5.87
CA THR A 116 4.39 -5.55 -5.54
C THR A 116 5.28 -5.32 -6.76
N LYS A 117 5.48 -4.06 -7.12
CA LYS A 117 6.21 -3.66 -8.32
C LYS A 117 7.32 -2.70 -7.97
N ILE A 118 8.37 -2.71 -8.77
CA ILE A 118 9.52 -1.84 -8.61
C ILE A 118 9.56 -0.82 -9.74
N MET A 119 9.85 0.42 -9.36
CA MET A 119 10.18 1.48 -10.30
C MET A 119 11.58 2.01 -9.96
N ALA A 120 12.41 2.12 -10.97
CA ALA A 120 13.76 2.65 -10.80
C ALA A 120 14.09 3.71 -11.84
N SER A 121 14.90 4.70 -11.44
CA SER A 121 15.44 5.73 -12.33
C SER A 121 16.72 5.31 -13.04
N GLY A 122 17.17 4.06 -12.89
CA GLY A 122 18.38 3.50 -13.50
C GLY A 122 18.17 2.10 -14.05
N LEU A 123 19.25 1.52 -14.59
CA LEU A 123 19.23 0.13 -15.06
C LEU A 123 19.18 -0.80 -13.84
N ILE A 124 18.00 -1.36 -13.56
CA ILE A 124 17.84 -2.49 -12.66
C ILE A 124 17.62 -3.74 -13.51
N THR A 125 18.56 -4.68 -13.41
CA THR A 125 18.54 -5.91 -14.20
C THR A 125 17.56 -6.94 -13.66
N SER A 126 17.44 -7.07 -12.35
CA SER A 126 16.44 -7.92 -11.70
C SER A 126 16.36 -7.63 -10.19
N TRP A 127 15.17 -7.72 -9.62
CA TRP A 127 14.95 -7.70 -8.18
C TRP A 127 14.22 -8.96 -7.75
N GLN A 128 14.74 -9.61 -6.70
CA GLN A 128 14.15 -10.83 -6.17
C GLN A 128 13.89 -10.66 -4.67
N ILE A 129 12.72 -11.13 -4.24
CA ILE A 129 12.33 -11.26 -2.85
C ILE A 129 11.88 -12.70 -2.67
N ASP A 130 12.49 -13.41 -1.71
CA ASP A 130 12.21 -14.81 -1.41
C ASP A 130 12.31 -15.74 -2.64
N GLY A 131 13.19 -15.43 -3.59
CA GLY A 131 13.36 -16.20 -4.81
C GLY A 131 12.37 -15.86 -5.93
N GLU A 132 11.37 -15.01 -5.67
CA GLU A 132 10.45 -14.52 -6.70
C GLU A 132 10.99 -13.22 -7.32
N THR A 133 10.96 -13.16 -8.65
CA THR A 133 11.39 -11.97 -9.40
C THR A 133 10.25 -10.95 -9.44
N MET A 134 10.56 -9.72 -9.04
CA MET A 134 9.60 -8.63 -9.06
C MET A 134 9.53 -7.97 -10.42
N GLU A 135 8.32 -7.60 -10.83
CA GLU A 135 8.08 -6.86 -12.06
C GLU A 135 8.58 -5.40 -11.95
N THR A 136 9.36 -4.98 -12.93
CA THR A 136 9.78 -3.58 -13.05
C THR A 136 8.78 -2.82 -13.91
N VAL A 137 8.27 -1.71 -13.41
CA VAL A 137 7.27 -0.89 -14.10
C VAL A 137 7.75 0.54 -14.33
N ARG A 138 7.17 1.20 -15.34
CA ARG A 138 7.41 2.61 -15.66
C ARG A 138 6.18 3.49 -15.44
N ILE A 139 5.12 2.93 -14.89
CA ILE A 139 3.86 3.62 -14.64
C ILE A 139 3.56 3.52 -13.16
N PHE A 140 3.38 4.65 -12.52
CA PHE A 140 3.04 4.78 -11.12
C PHE A 140 1.69 5.46 -10.94
N MET A 141 0.76 4.81 -10.24
CA MET A 141 -0.62 5.32 -10.00
C MET A 141 -1.30 5.86 -11.27
N GLY A 142 -1.12 5.16 -12.39
CA GLY A 142 -1.67 5.57 -13.68
C GLY A 142 -0.87 6.64 -14.41
N SER A 143 0.20 7.18 -13.82
CA SER A 143 1.07 8.18 -14.44
C SER A 143 2.37 7.57 -14.92
N LYS A 144 2.78 7.90 -16.13
CA LYS A 144 4.07 7.47 -16.69
C LYS A 144 5.19 8.35 -16.13
N ILE A 145 6.08 7.75 -15.35
CA ILE A 145 7.29 8.42 -14.86
C ILE A 145 8.45 8.00 -15.78
N THR A 146 9.16 8.99 -16.31
CA THR A 146 10.35 8.75 -17.16
C THR A 146 11.63 8.98 -16.37
N THR A 147 12.66 8.19 -16.69
CA THR A 147 13.95 8.22 -16.00
C THR A 147 14.84 9.39 -16.39
N ASP A 148 14.52 10.09 -17.46
CA ASP A 148 15.39 11.07 -18.14
C ASP A 148 15.16 12.51 -17.66
N GLY A 149 14.66 12.72 -16.46
CA GLY A 149 14.60 14.06 -15.85
C GLY A 149 13.81 15.07 -16.65
N CYS A 150 12.53 15.05 -16.47
CA CYS A 150 11.58 16.15 -16.36
C CYS A 150 11.06 16.93 -17.56
N ASN A 151 11.62 17.04 -18.72
CA ASN A 151 10.99 17.95 -19.70
C ASN A 151 10.06 17.27 -20.73
N HIS A 152 10.33 16.03 -21.10
CA HIS A 152 9.50 15.30 -22.08
C HIS A 152 8.39 14.47 -21.42
N GLY A 153 8.61 13.97 -20.21
CA GLY A 153 7.65 13.13 -19.50
C GLY A 153 6.39 13.86 -19.07
N CYS A 154 6.53 15.07 -18.53
CA CYS A 154 5.38 15.88 -18.10
C CYS A 154 4.47 16.27 -19.28
N ASN A 155 5.05 16.67 -20.41
CA ASN A 155 4.27 17.01 -21.61
C ASN A 155 3.51 15.81 -22.17
N HIS A 156 4.13 14.62 -22.16
CA HIS A 156 3.47 13.39 -22.60
C HIS A 156 2.31 13.02 -21.68
N GLU A 157 2.50 13.15 -20.37
CA GLU A 157 1.48 12.83 -19.39
C GLU A 157 0.28 13.81 -19.46
N ILE A 158 0.54 15.11 -19.61
CA ILE A 158 -0.52 16.11 -19.84
C ILE A 158 -1.31 15.77 -21.11
N LYS A 159 -0.63 15.44 -22.20
CA LYS A 159 -1.30 15.04 -23.45
C LYS A 159 -2.15 13.77 -23.27
N ARG A 160 -1.65 12.79 -22.52
CA ARG A 160 -2.37 11.55 -22.22
C ARG A 160 -3.64 11.83 -21.43
N HIS A 161 -3.57 12.65 -20.38
CA HIS A 161 -4.74 13.02 -19.58
C HIS A 161 -5.74 13.85 -20.38
N LEU A 162 -5.29 14.78 -21.19
CA LEU A 162 -6.16 15.57 -22.09
C LEU A 162 -6.88 14.69 -23.12
N ALA A 163 -6.17 13.69 -23.69
CA ALA A 163 -6.77 12.75 -24.64
C ALA A 163 -7.82 11.85 -23.95
N ALA A 164 -7.53 11.37 -22.73
CA ALA A 164 -8.49 10.60 -21.95
C ALA A 164 -9.73 11.42 -21.58
N TRP A 165 -9.54 12.70 -21.20
CA TRP A 165 -10.63 13.60 -20.88
C TRP A 165 -11.51 13.89 -22.11
N LYS A 166 -10.93 14.19 -23.27
CA LYS A 166 -11.67 14.35 -24.53
C LYS A 166 -12.50 13.12 -24.86
N LYS A 167 -11.89 11.93 -24.78
CA LYS A 167 -12.60 10.67 -25.05
C LYS A 167 -13.79 10.44 -24.11
N SER A 168 -13.70 10.86 -22.87
CA SER A 168 -14.78 10.78 -21.89
C SER A 168 -15.89 11.81 -22.15
N TYR A 169 -15.55 12.96 -22.72
CA TYR A 169 -16.51 14.04 -23.00
C TYR A 169 -17.28 13.83 -24.30
N ASP A 170 -16.63 13.21 -25.30
CA ASP A 170 -17.22 12.95 -26.64
C ASP A 170 -18.07 11.67 -26.68
N GLN A 171 -18.27 10.95 -25.58
CA GLN A 171 -19.21 9.83 -25.53
C GLN A 171 -20.65 10.37 -25.39
N PRO A 172 -21.54 10.07 -26.34
CA PRO A 172 -22.95 10.42 -26.22
C PRO A 172 -23.57 9.74 -25.02
N ARG A 173 -24.31 10.48 -24.24
CA ARG A 173 -25.12 9.97 -23.12
C ARG A 173 -26.31 9.19 -23.61
#